data_e2861f14b38f58bf0a2a9b7d48658ab2
#
_entry.id   e2861f14b38f58bf0a2a9b7d48658ab2
#
_cell.length_a   1.000
_cell.length_b   1.000
_cell.length_c   1.000
_cell.angle_alpha   90.00
_cell.angle_beta   90.00
_cell.angle_gamma   90.00
#
_symmetry.space_group_name_H-M   'P 1'
#
loop_
_entity.id
_entity.type
_entity.pdbx_description
1 polymer ?
#
loop_
_entity_poly.entity_id
_entity_poly.type
_entity_poly.pdbx_seq_one_letter_code
_entity_poly.pdbx_strand_id
1 'polypeptide(L)'
;EVVWKMPCTQSRLWAMNAQRLILVTGASGYVGGRLVKTLLEENLDVRILVRDWHKVQGQPWASSVEISEGSAENRVDLDNALIGVHTAYYLLHSINLGSNFDEIEAKMARDFAQAAEAAGVTQIVYLGGIANDKNISKHLASRARTGAELASTSVPVMELRAGIIIGSGSASFEMLRHLTHRLPIMTTPKWVMNRTHPIAIRDVLYYLKSAALLETPVNKVFDIGGPEVLTYADMMQKFAQLSGLKKRIIVKIPVLTPNLSSLWIGLVTPVPTALARPLVGSLISEVVADPAKSIGATIALPDGGLTDVSTAMTLALSKISAHSVE
;
A
#
# COMPACT_ATOMS: atom_id res chain seq x y z
N GLU A 1 -15.38 -23.58 -44.12
CA GLU A 1 -15.55 -22.67 -42.99
C GLU A 1 -15.36 -23.44 -41.68
N VAL A 2 -14.23 -23.28 -41.02
CA VAL A 2 -13.92 -23.89 -39.72
C VAL A 2 -14.38 -22.92 -38.64
N VAL A 3 -15.56 -23.15 -38.06
CA VAL A 3 -16.07 -22.41 -36.92
C VAL A 3 -15.36 -22.96 -35.66
N TRP A 4 -14.39 -22.19 -35.16
CA TRP A 4 -13.76 -22.43 -33.86
C TRP A 4 -14.76 -22.17 -32.74
N LYS A 5 -15.32 -23.23 -32.14
CA LYS A 5 -16.06 -23.15 -30.89
C LYS A 5 -15.04 -22.97 -29.76
N MET A 6 -14.99 -21.75 -29.17
CA MET A 6 -14.26 -21.53 -27.92
C MET A 6 -14.84 -22.40 -26.80
N PRO A 7 -14.00 -22.95 -25.91
CA PRO A 7 -14.49 -23.76 -24.78
C PRO A 7 -15.38 -22.86 -23.87
N CYS A 8 -16.51 -23.41 -23.47
CA CYS A 8 -17.59 -22.73 -22.73
C CYS A 8 -17.17 -22.13 -21.37
N THR A 9 -16.01 -22.54 -20.84
CA THR A 9 -15.41 -22.04 -19.59
C THR A 9 -14.75 -20.67 -19.77
N GLN A 10 -14.06 -20.42 -20.89
CA GLN A 10 -13.43 -19.11 -21.14
C GLN A 10 -14.47 -18.03 -21.43
N SER A 11 -15.51 -18.33 -22.21
CA SER A 11 -16.58 -17.38 -22.51
C SER A 11 -17.40 -16.97 -21.26
N ARG A 12 -17.57 -17.87 -20.28
CA ARG A 12 -18.22 -17.54 -19.00
C ARG A 12 -17.35 -16.63 -18.12
N LEU A 13 -16.04 -16.85 -18.07
CA LEU A 13 -15.11 -15.99 -17.34
C LEU A 13 -15.06 -14.56 -17.94
N TRP A 14 -15.08 -14.45 -19.28
CA TRP A 14 -15.14 -13.15 -19.96
C TRP A 14 -16.47 -12.41 -19.70
N ALA A 15 -17.60 -13.12 -19.71
CA ALA A 15 -18.93 -12.53 -19.45
C ALA A 15 -19.09 -12.13 -17.97
N MET A 16 -18.46 -12.81 -17.03
CA MET A 16 -18.50 -12.47 -15.60
C MET A 16 -17.57 -11.30 -15.25
N ASN A 17 -16.45 -11.11 -15.93
CA ASN A 17 -15.54 -9.99 -15.70
C ASN A 17 -16.03 -8.67 -16.33
N ALA A 18 -16.82 -8.72 -17.40
CA ALA A 18 -17.32 -7.54 -18.12
C ALA A 18 -18.38 -6.72 -17.34
N GLN A 19 -18.68 -7.06 -16.08
CA GLN A 19 -19.69 -6.38 -15.27
C GLN A 19 -19.20 -5.92 -13.89
N ARG A 20 -17.90 -6.02 -13.59
CA ARG A 20 -17.38 -5.64 -12.26
C ARG A 20 -16.72 -4.28 -12.32
N LEU A 21 -17.48 -3.21 -12.12
CA LEU A 21 -16.92 -1.87 -11.95
C LEU A 21 -16.16 -1.82 -10.60
N ILE A 22 -14.94 -1.37 -10.64
CA ILE A 22 -14.05 -1.25 -9.48
C ILE A 22 -13.79 0.22 -9.19
N LEU A 23 -14.08 0.66 -7.97
CA LEU A 23 -13.69 1.99 -7.51
C LEU A 23 -12.31 1.94 -6.85
N VAL A 24 -11.39 2.82 -7.27
CA VAL A 24 -10.11 3.03 -6.61
C VAL A 24 -10.05 4.44 -6.03
N THR A 25 -10.09 4.55 -4.69
CA THR A 25 -9.74 5.81 -4.02
C THR A 25 -8.23 5.89 -3.82
N GLY A 26 -7.67 7.12 -3.76
CA GLY A 26 -6.23 7.30 -3.64
C GLY A 26 -5.43 6.96 -4.91
N ALA A 27 -6.05 7.00 -6.09
CA ALA A 27 -5.42 6.72 -7.39
C ALA A 27 -4.25 7.64 -7.74
N SER A 28 -4.19 8.86 -7.18
CA SER A 28 -3.02 9.75 -7.31
C SER A 28 -1.83 9.36 -6.42
N GLY A 29 -2.01 8.38 -5.52
CA GLY A 29 -0.98 7.90 -4.61
C GLY A 29 -0.09 6.80 -5.21
N TYR A 30 0.97 6.47 -4.46
CA TYR A 30 1.98 5.50 -4.87
C TYR A 30 1.42 4.10 -5.23
N VAL A 31 0.57 3.54 -4.36
CA VAL A 31 -0.04 2.22 -4.57
C VAL A 31 -1.23 2.32 -5.51
N GLY A 32 -2.11 3.32 -5.29
CA GLY A 32 -3.35 3.46 -6.05
C GLY A 32 -3.13 3.62 -7.55
N GLY A 33 -2.20 4.50 -7.97
CA GLY A 33 -1.92 4.69 -9.40
C GLY A 33 -1.35 3.44 -10.09
N ARG A 34 -0.57 2.63 -9.34
CA ARG A 34 -0.06 1.35 -9.85
C ARG A 34 -1.15 0.29 -9.91
N LEU A 35 -2.03 0.27 -8.90
CA LEU A 35 -3.17 -0.64 -8.87
C LEU A 35 -4.12 -0.40 -10.04
N VAL A 36 -4.45 0.88 -10.34
CA VAL A 36 -5.29 1.22 -11.50
C VAL A 36 -4.73 0.59 -12.78
N LYS A 37 -3.43 0.78 -13.05
CA LYS A 37 -2.77 0.17 -14.19
C LYS A 37 -2.91 -1.36 -14.19
N THR A 38 -2.65 -1.99 -13.04
CA THR A 38 -2.69 -3.46 -12.90
C THR A 38 -4.10 -4.03 -13.10
N LEU A 39 -5.15 -3.31 -12.65
CA LEU A 39 -6.54 -3.71 -12.87
C LEU A 39 -6.96 -3.60 -14.34
N LEU A 40 -6.53 -2.53 -15.02
CA LEU A 40 -6.78 -2.35 -16.46
C LEU A 40 -6.09 -3.42 -17.32
N GLU A 41 -4.90 -3.87 -16.91
CA GLU A 41 -4.18 -4.99 -17.57
C GLU A 41 -4.96 -6.33 -17.49
N GLU A 42 -5.87 -6.47 -16.52
CA GLU A 42 -6.80 -7.60 -16.41
C GLU A 42 -8.15 -7.35 -17.10
N ASN A 43 -8.27 -6.27 -17.90
CA ASN A 43 -9.49 -5.84 -18.58
C ASN A 43 -10.68 -5.59 -17.63
N LEU A 44 -10.42 -5.07 -16.45
CA LEU A 44 -11.45 -4.68 -15.49
C LEU A 44 -11.85 -3.22 -15.69
N ASP A 45 -13.13 -2.92 -15.52
CA ASP A 45 -13.63 -1.55 -15.54
C ASP A 45 -13.25 -0.83 -14.26
N VAL A 46 -12.57 0.30 -14.37
CA VAL A 46 -12.06 1.04 -13.24
C VAL A 46 -12.62 2.46 -13.20
N ARG A 47 -13.22 2.82 -12.08
CA ARG A 47 -13.53 4.20 -11.71
C ARG A 47 -12.54 4.66 -10.65
N ILE A 48 -12.12 5.92 -10.73
CA ILE A 48 -11.28 6.53 -9.70
C ILE A 48 -12.03 7.68 -9.02
N LEU A 49 -11.87 7.83 -7.70
CA LEU A 49 -12.28 9.02 -6.97
C LEU A 49 -11.06 9.88 -6.68
N VAL A 50 -11.03 11.08 -7.23
CA VAL A 50 -9.92 12.04 -7.09
C VAL A 50 -10.46 13.45 -6.80
N ARG A 51 -9.78 14.21 -5.93
CA ARG A 51 -10.16 15.59 -5.60
C ARG A 51 -9.86 16.60 -6.72
N ASP A 52 -8.96 16.24 -7.60
CA ASP A 52 -8.46 17.09 -8.68
C ASP A 52 -7.90 16.17 -9.77
N TRP A 53 -8.60 16.06 -10.89
CA TRP A 53 -8.24 15.15 -11.97
C TRP A 53 -6.92 15.54 -12.66
N HIS A 54 -6.51 16.82 -12.59
CA HIS A 54 -5.24 17.28 -13.14
C HIS A 54 -4.03 16.55 -12.54
N LYS A 55 -4.16 16.03 -11.33
CA LYS A 55 -3.09 15.24 -10.69
C LYS A 55 -2.88 13.86 -11.31
N VAL A 56 -3.82 13.40 -12.09
CA VAL A 56 -3.79 12.08 -12.74
C VAL A 56 -3.84 12.15 -14.27
N GLN A 57 -4.14 13.31 -14.87
CA GLN A 57 -4.25 13.48 -16.33
C GLN A 57 -3.01 13.06 -17.11
N GLY A 58 -1.80 13.18 -16.52
CA GLY A 58 -0.54 12.74 -17.12
C GLY A 58 -0.23 11.25 -16.95
N GLN A 59 -1.10 10.50 -16.28
CA GLN A 59 -0.89 9.07 -16.15
C GLN A 59 -1.25 8.33 -17.43
N PRO A 60 -0.46 7.32 -17.86
CA PRO A 60 -0.71 6.57 -19.10
C PRO A 60 -2.09 5.91 -19.17
N TRP A 61 -2.71 5.67 -18.01
CA TRP A 61 -4.02 5.03 -17.90
C TRP A 61 -5.20 6.02 -17.76
N ALA A 62 -4.94 7.34 -17.70
CA ALA A 62 -5.97 8.34 -17.40
C ALA A 62 -7.17 8.33 -18.38
N SER A 63 -6.93 8.03 -19.66
CA SER A 63 -7.98 7.93 -20.68
C SER A 63 -8.75 6.61 -20.67
N SER A 64 -8.32 5.64 -19.85
CA SER A 64 -8.90 4.28 -19.78
C SER A 64 -9.75 4.05 -18.53
N VAL A 65 -9.98 5.08 -17.72
CA VAL A 65 -10.75 4.99 -16.48
C VAL A 65 -11.93 5.97 -16.48
N GLU A 66 -12.97 5.63 -15.74
CA GLU A 66 -14.02 6.57 -15.39
C GLU A 66 -13.55 7.47 -14.24
N ILE A 67 -13.69 8.78 -14.38
CA ILE A 67 -13.23 9.74 -13.37
C ILE A 67 -14.45 10.28 -12.62
N SER A 68 -14.49 10.07 -11.31
CA SER A 68 -15.35 10.74 -10.36
C SER A 68 -14.54 11.83 -9.67
N GLU A 69 -14.77 13.09 -10.00
CA GLU A 69 -14.10 14.19 -9.31
C GLU A 69 -14.88 14.55 -8.05
N GLY A 70 -14.23 14.50 -6.90
CA GLY A 70 -14.84 14.73 -5.62
C GLY A 70 -13.94 14.36 -4.45
N SER A 71 -14.42 14.60 -3.24
CA SER A 71 -13.70 14.35 -1.98
C SER A 71 -14.32 13.20 -1.20
N ALA A 72 -13.49 12.29 -0.69
CA ALA A 72 -13.93 11.28 0.26
C ALA A 72 -14.39 11.85 1.63
N GLU A 73 -14.22 13.14 1.86
CA GLU A 73 -14.77 13.86 3.02
C GLU A 73 -16.23 14.30 2.78
N ASN A 74 -16.69 14.27 1.53
CA ASN A 74 -18.03 14.67 1.14
C ASN A 74 -18.89 13.43 0.85
N ARG A 75 -19.99 13.29 1.57
CA ARG A 75 -20.89 12.13 1.44
C ARG A 75 -21.53 12.06 0.04
N VAL A 76 -21.91 13.19 -0.54
CA VAL A 76 -22.54 13.22 -1.87
C VAL A 76 -21.58 12.75 -2.96
N ASP A 77 -20.30 13.14 -2.85
CA ASP A 77 -19.27 12.70 -3.79
C ASP A 77 -19.02 11.19 -3.67
N LEU A 78 -19.05 10.65 -2.44
CA LEU A 78 -18.94 9.21 -2.19
C LEU A 78 -20.14 8.46 -2.77
N ASP A 79 -21.37 8.93 -2.51
CA ASP A 79 -22.58 8.30 -3.02
C ASP A 79 -22.55 8.24 -4.56
N ASN A 80 -22.13 9.31 -5.24
CA ASN A 80 -21.99 9.34 -6.69
C ASN A 80 -20.88 8.41 -7.20
N ALA A 81 -19.72 8.41 -6.54
CA ALA A 81 -18.58 7.58 -6.95
C ALA A 81 -18.85 6.08 -6.82
N LEU A 82 -19.73 5.69 -5.89
CA LEU A 82 -20.02 4.28 -5.58
C LEU A 82 -21.19 3.70 -6.37
N ILE A 83 -21.92 4.49 -7.19
CA ILE A 83 -23.01 3.98 -8.02
C ILE A 83 -22.53 2.87 -8.94
N GLY A 84 -23.14 1.67 -8.83
CA GLY A 84 -22.83 0.51 -9.66
C GLY A 84 -21.48 -0.16 -9.40
N VAL A 85 -20.77 0.24 -8.35
CA VAL A 85 -19.47 -0.34 -7.99
C VAL A 85 -19.67 -1.71 -7.35
N HIS A 86 -18.94 -2.71 -7.87
CA HIS A 86 -18.88 -4.06 -7.30
C HIS A 86 -17.85 -4.14 -6.18
N THR A 87 -16.61 -3.68 -6.42
CA THR A 87 -15.50 -3.73 -5.46
C THR A 87 -14.91 -2.34 -5.26
N ALA A 88 -14.76 -1.91 -4.02
CA ALA A 88 -14.25 -0.58 -3.69
C ALA A 88 -12.92 -0.67 -2.92
N TYR A 89 -11.86 -0.06 -3.47
CA TYR A 89 -10.55 0.05 -2.84
C TYR A 89 -10.44 1.32 -2.02
N TYR A 90 -10.23 1.16 -0.72
CA TYR A 90 -9.92 2.27 0.17
C TYR A 90 -8.40 2.38 0.36
N LEU A 91 -7.75 3.25 -0.43
CA LEU A 91 -6.29 3.48 -0.39
C LEU A 91 -5.94 4.92 0.05
N LEU A 92 -6.88 5.58 0.72
CA LEU A 92 -6.66 6.93 1.24
C LEU A 92 -5.78 6.88 2.48
N HIS A 93 -4.94 7.91 2.60
CA HIS A 93 -4.08 8.11 3.75
C HIS A 93 -3.81 9.59 3.96
N SER A 94 -4.18 10.10 5.13
CA SER A 94 -4.19 11.53 5.43
C SER A 94 -3.04 11.94 6.36
N ILE A 95 -1.80 11.54 6.05
CA ILE A 95 -0.60 11.82 6.87
C ILE A 95 -0.41 13.33 7.19
N ASN A 96 -1.01 14.23 6.40
CA ASN A 96 -0.73 15.67 6.43
C ASN A 96 -1.80 16.52 7.16
N LEU A 97 -2.79 15.93 7.83
CA LEU A 97 -3.95 16.66 8.38
C LEU A 97 -3.79 17.21 9.81
N GLY A 98 -2.55 17.38 10.32
CA GLY A 98 -2.35 18.02 11.64
C GLY A 98 -2.59 17.09 12.84
N SER A 99 -2.96 17.64 14.02
CA SER A 99 -3.04 16.88 15.28
C SER A 99 -4.23 15.93 15.38
N ASN A 100 -5.33 16.20 14.68
CA ASN A 100 -6.59 15.44 14.71
C ASN A 100 -6.78 14.52 13.50
N PHE A 101 -5.69 14.14 12.84
CA PHE A 101 -5.75 13.32 11.61
C PHE A 101 -6.46 11.98 11.83
N ASP A 102 -6.32 11.37 12.99
CA ASP A 102 -6.91 10.07 13.34
C ASP A 102 -8.46 10.10 13.43
N GLU A 103 -9.04 11.20 13.90
CA GLU A 103 -10.50 11.37 13.93
C GLU A 103 -11.05 11.62 12.52
N ILE A 104 -10.35 12.42 11.71
CA ILE A 104 -10.72 12.69 10.33
C ILE A 104 -10.64 11.41 9.49
N GLU A 105 -9.56 10.64 9.61
CA GLU A 105 -9.42 9.35 8.92
C GLU A 105 -10.50 8.36 9.32
N ALA A 106 -10.81 8.25 10.61
CA ALA A 106 -11.87 7.38 11.11
C ALA A 106 -13.24 7.79 10.57
N LYS A 107 -13.55 9.11 10.56
CA LYS A 107 -14.81 9.62 9.99
C LYS A 107 -14.90 9.32 8.50
N MET A 108 -13.87 9.62 7.72
CA MET A 108 -13.83 9.35 6.28
C MET A 108 -14.06 7.86 5.97
N ALA A 109 -13.43 6.96 6.73
CA ALA A 109 -13.58 5.52 6.57
C ALA A 109 -15.01 5.06 6.89
N ARG A 110 -15.62 5.59 7.95
CA ARG A 110 -17.02 5.30 8.32
C ARG A 110 -17.99 5.80 7.25
N ASP A 111 -17.83 7.05 6.79
CA ASP A 111 -18.68 7.64 5.76
C ASP A 111 -18.57 6.86 4.44
N PHE A 112 -17.35 6.41 4.10
CA PHE A 112 -17.12 5.54 2.94
C PHE A 112 -17.81 4.18 3.08
N ALA A 113 -17.69 3.51 4.23
CA ALA A 113 -18.34 2.22 4.48
C ALA A 113 -19.87 2.33 4.38
N GLN A 114 -20.46 3.38 4.97
CA GLN A 114 -21.91 3.63 4.90
C GLN A 114 -22.38 3.96 3.48
N ALA A 115 -21.58 4.71 2.71
CA ALA A 115 -21.89 4.98 1.31
C ALA A 115 -21.78 3.71 0.45
N ALA A 116 -20.77 2.87 0.71
CA ALA A 116 -20.60 1.59 0.05
C ALA A 116 -21.77 0.62 0.34
N GLU A 117 -22.23 0.55 1.58
CA GLU A 117 -23.40 -0.23 1.97
C GLU A 117 -24.67 0.26 1.27
N ALA A 118 -24.91 1.57 1.28
CA ALA A 118 -26.06 2.17 0.61
C ALA A 118 -26.08 1.95 -0.91
N ALA A 119 -24.89 1.92 -1.54
CA ALA A 119 -24.71 1.65 -2.96
C ALA A 119 -24.75 0.15 -3.33
N GLY A 120 -24.81 -0.76 -2.36
CA GLY A 120 -24.79 -2.21 -2.58
C GLY A 120 -23.45 -2.75 -3.03
N VAL A 121 -22.33 -2.13 -2.62
CA VAL A 121 -20.97 -2.63 -2.89
C VAL A 121 -20.81 -4.01 -2.29
N THR A 122 -20.24 -4.93 -3.07
CA THR A 122 -20.11 -6.34 -2.68
C THR A 122 -18.86 -6.57 -1.80
N GLN A 123 -17.79 -5.81 -2.02
CA GLN A 123 -16.50 -5.98 -1.32
C GLN A 123 -15.79 -4.64 -1.14
N ILE A 124 -15.31 -4.36 0.06
CA ILE A 124 -14.30 -3.32 0.30
C ILE A 124 -12.94 -4.00 0.44
N VAL A 125 -11.92 -3.45 -0.21
CA VAL A 125 -10.51 -3.87 -0.05
C VAL A 125 -9.72 -2.70 0.53
N TYR A 126 -9.05 -2.94 1.65
CA TYR A 126 -8.27 -1.95 2.37
C TYR A 126 -6.81 -2.38 2.51
N LEU A 127 -5.88 -1.49 2.20
CA LEU A 127 -4.46 -1.71 2.46
C LEU A 127 -4.08 -0.99 3.76
N GLY A 128 -3.99 -1.73 4.84
CA GLY A 128 -3.62 -1.29 6.17
C GLY A 128 -2.13 -1.45 6.49
N GLY A 129 -1.77 -1.24 7.75
CA GLY A 129 -0.42 -1.50 8.28
C GLY A 129 -0.43 -2.61 9.31
N ILE A 130 0.63 -3.43 9.37
CA ILE A 130 0.81 -4.45 10.41
C ILE A 130 0.93 -3.77 11.76
N ALA A 131 0.05 -4.12 12.69
CA ALA A 131 -0.09 -3.53 14.03
C ALA A 131 -0.31 -4.64 15.07
N ASN A 132 0.62 -5.58 15.16
CA ASN A 132 0.51 -6.76 16.03
C ASN A 132 1.13 -6.55 17.43
N ASP A 133 1.87 -5.45 17.64
CA ASP A 133 2.49 -5.10 18.93
C ASP A 133 1.49 -4.36 19.85
N LYS A 134 1.69 -4.48 21.17
CA LYS A 134 0.92 -3.73 22.17
C LYS A 134 1.25 -2.24 22.19
N ASN A 135 2.47 -1.86 21.79
CA ASN A 135 2.99 -0.49 21.78
C ASN A 135 3.11 0.06 20.35
N ILE A 136 1.99 0.07 19.62
CA ILE A 136 1.96 0.60 18.25
C ILE A 136 2.01 2.13 18.24
N SER A 137 2.60 2.69 17.18
CA SER A 137 2.60 4.13 16.96
C SER A 137 1.18 4.68 16.74
N LYS A 138 0.99 6.00 17.00
CA LYS A 138 -0.28 6.68 16.68
C LYS A 138 -0.71 6.46 15.24
N HIS A 139 0.24 6.44 14.31
CA HIS A 139 0.00 6.19 12.91
C HIS A 139 -0.55 4.78 12.65
N LEU A 140 0.07 3.73 13.20
CA LEU A 140 -0.43 2.35 13.07
C LEU A 140 -1.77 2.17 13.79
N ALA A 141 -1.98 2.84 14.93
CA ALA A 141 -3.26 2.85 15.62
C ALA A 141 -4.37 3.48 14.76
N SER A 142 -4.10 4.62 14.09
CA SER A 142 -5.03 5.23 13.13
C SER A 142 -5.37 4.29 11.98
N ARG A 143 -4.37 3.59 11.42
CA ARG A 143 -4.60 2.59 10.36
C ARG A 143 -5.49 1.43 10.82
N ALA A 144 -5.26 0.90 12.02
CA ALA A 144 -6.09 -0.15 12.60
C ALA A 144 -7.53 0.34 12.85
N ARG A 145 -7.69 1.59 13.35
CA ARG A 145 -9.00 2.23 13.52
C ARG A 145 -9.71 2.42 12.19
N THR A 146 -9.02 2.87 11.14
CA THR A 146 -9.55 2.96 9.77
C THR A 146 -10.13 1.61 9.31
N GLY A 147 -9.38 0.51 9.50
CA GLY A 147 -9.88 -0.83 9.18
C GLY A 147 -11.14 -1.21 9.96
N ALA A 148 -11.19 -0.90 11.26
CA ALA A 148 -12.37 -1.14 12.09
C ALA A 148 -13.59 -0.31 11.65
N GLU A 149 -13.40 0.97 11.28
CA GLU A 149 -14.48 1.83 10.77
C GLU A 149 -15.00 1.35 9.41
N LEU A 150 -14.12 0.88 8.51
CA LEU A 150 -14.54 0.26 7.25
C LEU A 150 -15.37 -0.99 7.47
N ALA A 151 -15.05 -1.79 8.49
CA ALA A 151 -15.77 -3.00 8.85
C ALA A 151 -17.02 -2.75 9.73
N SER A 152 -17.46 -1.51 9.90
CA SER A 152 -18.61 -1.15 10.76
C SER A 152 -19.98 -1.38 10.12
N THR A 153 -20.03 -1.79 8.85
CA THR A 153 -21.25 -2.06 8.09
C THR A 153 -21.35 -3.53 7.69
N SER A 154 -22.40 -3.89 6.95
CA SER A 154 -22.61 -5.25 6.46
C SER A 154 -21.73 -5.62 5.25
N VAL A 155 -21.07 -4.64 4.62
CA VAL A 155 -20.19 -4.87 3.48
C VAL A 155 -18.93 -5.63 3.91
N PRO A 156 -18.62 -6.79 3.33
CA PRO A 156 -17.39 -7.53 3.63
C PRO A 156 -16.13 -6.71 3.38
N VAL A 157 -15.20 -6.70 4.33
CA VAL A 157 -13.93 -5.97 4.22
C VAL A 157 -12.75 -6.95 4.20
N MET A 158 -12.02 -6.93 3.12
CA MET A 158 -10.72 -7.60 3.03
C MET A 158 -9.62 -6.61 3.37
N GLU A 159 -9.10 -6.69 4.60
CA GLU A 159 -7.99 -5.84 5.03
C GLU A 159 -6.66 -6.55 4.82
N LEU A 160 -5.80 -5.98 3.98
CA LEU A 160 -4.43 -6.42 3.76
C LEU A 160 -3.48 -5.51 4.55
N ARG A 161 -2.80 -6.05 5.56
CA ARG A 161 -1.85 -5.30 6.38
C ARG A 161 -0.43 -5.55 5.92
N ALA A 162 0.26 -4.53 5.48
CA ALA A 162 1.64 -4.60 5.04
C ALA A 162 2.59 -3.86 6.00
N GLY A 163 3.84 -4.28 6.02
CA GLY A 163 4.94 -3.54 6.64
C GLY A 163 5.57 -2.54 5.66
N ILE A 164 6.89 -2.59 5.53
CA ILE A 164 7.65 -1.75 4.60
C ILE A 164 7.43 -2.24 3.17
N ILE A 165 6.89 -1.37 2.30
CA ILE A 165 6.74 -1.67 0.87
C ILE A 165 7.99 -1.19 0.13
N ILE A 166 8.67 -2.13 -0.55
CA ILE A 166 9.88 -1.87 -1.34
C ILE A 166 9.49 -1.64 -2.80
N GLY A 167 9.89 -0.47 -3.33
CA GLY A 167 9.70 -0.12 -4.73
C GLY A 167 10.09 1.33 -5.00
N SER A 168 10.45 1.64 -6.23
CA SER A 168 10.85 2.99 -6.67
C SER A 168 9.73 4.00 -6.40
N GLY A 169 10.04 5.08 -5.67
CA GLY A 169 9.08 6.11 -5.26
C GLY A 169 8.24 5.77 -4.02
N SER A 170 8.42 4.59 -3.40
CA SER A 170 7.86 4.32 -2.08
C SER A 170 8.56 5.17 -1.02
N ALA A 171 7.80 5.91 -0.20
CA ALA A 171 8.39 6.77 0.82
C ALA A 171 9.32 6.03 1.80
N SER A 172 8.96 4.79 2.17
CA SER A 172 9.79 3.95 3.05
C SER A 172 11.08 3.51 2.38
N PHE A 173 11.02 3.15 1.09
CA PHE A 173 12.21 2.77 0.33
C PHE A 173 13.11 3.99 0.04
N GLU A 174 12.54 5.14 -0.30
CA GLU A 174 13.30 6.38 -0.52
C GLU A 174 14.01 6.83 0.76
N MET A 175 13.36 6.72 1.91
CA MET A 175 14.00 6.99 3.20
C MET A 175 15.20 6.07 3.43
N LEU A 176 15.04 4.76 3.25
CA LEU A 176 16.13 3.78 3.39
C LEU A 176 17.27 4.09 2.42
N ARG A 177 16.96 4.35 1.15
CA ARG A 177 17.91 4.68 0.10
C ARG A 177 18.75 5.90 0.43
N HIS A 178 18.12 7.00 0.76
CA HIS A 178 18.81 8.26 1.05
C HIS A 178 19.65 8.18 2.32
N LEU A 179 19.14 7.57 3.39
CA LEU A 179 19.93 7.36 4.62
C LEU A 179 21.17 6.53 4.34
N THR A 180 21.01 5.40 3.65
CA THR A 180 22.11 4.50 3.36
C THR A 180 23.15 5.14 2.43
N HIS A 181 22.69 5.90 1.42
CA HIS A 181 23.61 6.52 0.45
C HIS A 181 24.45 7.64 1.06
N ARG A 182 23.83 8.50 1.88
CA ARG A 182 24.48 9.71 2.43
C ARG A 182 25.34 9.46 3.66
N LEU A 183 25.07 8.39 4.40
CA LEU A 183 25.70 8.17 5.71
C LEU A 183 26.55 6.89 5.71
N PRO A 184 27.88 7.00 5.52
CA PRO A 184 28.79 5.85 5.66
C PRO A 184 28.89 5.37 7.11
N ILE A 185 28.77 6.29 8.08
CA ILE A 185 28.72 6.02 9.52
C ILE A 185 27.43 6.63 10.05
N MET A 186 26.61 5.83 10.71
CA MET A 186 25.33 6.22 11.24
C MET A 186 25.24 6.00 12.74
N THR A 187 24.95 7.05 13.46
CA THR A 187 24.48 6.95 14.85
C THR A 187 22.98 6.74 14.81
N THR A 188 22.50 5.58 15.25
CA THR A 188 21.11 5.17 15.07
C THR A 188 20.41 4.90 16.39
N PRO A 189 19.10 5.18 16.49
CA PRO A 189 18.27 4.75 17.60
C PRO A 189 18.15 3.23 17.66
N LYS A 190 17.73 2.70 18.80
CA LYS A 190 17.54 1.27 19.01
C LYS A 190 16.56 0.62 18.01
N TRP A 191 15.54 1.35 17.55
CA TRP A 191 14.51 0.83 16.64
C TRP A 191 15.04 0.34 15.29
N VAL A 192 16.23 0.78 14.86
CA VAL A 192 16.86 0.28 13.63
C VAL A 192 17.13 -1.24 13.69
N MET A 193 17.16 -1.81 14.89
CA MET A 193 17.33 -3.25 15.12
C MET A 193 15.99 -4.00 15.28
N ASN A 194 14.86 -3.30 15.24
CA ASN A 194 13.57 -3.95 15.27
C ASN A 194 13.31 -4.73 13.97
N ARG A 195 12.65 -5.87 14.10
CA ARG A 195 12.33 -6.71 12.96
C ARG A 195 11.16 -6.12 12.19
N THR A 196 11.27 -6.19 10.88
CA THR A 196 10.21 -5.81 9.95
C THR A 196 10.05 -6.90 8.89
N HIS A 197 8.86 -6.99 8.32
CA HIS A 197 8.52 -7.92 7.26
C HIS A 197 8.28 -7.15 5.97
N PRO A 198 9.35 -6.77 5.23
CA PRO A 198 9.23 -6.00 4.00
C PRO A 198 8.54 -6.83 2.91
N ILE A 199 7.84 -6.13 2.01
CA ILE A 199 7.17 -6.73 0.86
C ILE A 199 7.44 -5.91 -0.41
N ALA A 200 7.67 -6.56 -1.54
CA ALA A 200 7.82 -5.88 -2.82
C ALA A 200 6.49 -5.26 -3.26
N ILE A 201 6.53 -4.08 -3.90
CA ILE A 201 5.32 -3.43 -4.45
C ILE A 201 4.59 -4.34 -5.44
N ARG A 202 5.30 -5.13 -6.25
CA ARG A 202 4.68 -6.07 -7.19
C ARG A 202 3.82 -7.12 -6.49
N ASP A 203 4.26 -7.60 -5.32
CA ASP A 203 3.54 -8.61 -4.55
C ASP A 203 2.33 -8.00 -3.82
N VAL A 204 2.44 -6.74 -3.35
CA VAL A 204 1.28 -5.98 -2.86
C VAL A 204 0.23 -5.82 -3.95
N LEU A 205 0.65 -5.43 -5.16
CA LEU A 205 -0.26 -5.28 -6.31
C LEU A 205 -0.86 -6.61 -6.74
N TYR A 206 -0.10 -7.70 -6.67
CA TYR A 206 -0.61 -9.04 -6.91
C TYR A 206 -1.76 -9.38 -5.95
N TYR A 207 -1.59 -9.18 -4.65
CA TYR A 207 -2.64 -9.45 -3.67
C TYR A 207 -3.85 -8.51 -3.83
N LEU A 208 -3.60 -7.22 -4.06
CA LEU A 208 -4.70 -6.27 -4.32
C LEU A 208 -5.47 -6.66 -5.58
N LYS A 209 -4.80 -6.96 -6.69
CA LYS A 209 -5.45 -7.41 -7.93
C LYS A 209 -6.24 -8.70 -7.70
N SER A 210 -5.63 -9.68 -7.05
CA SER A 210 -6.29 -10.96 -6.78
C SER A 210 -7.56 -10.80 -5.95
N ALA A 211 -7.58 -9.82 -5.03
CA ALA A 211 -8.78 -9.51 -4.25
C ALA A 211 -9.98 -9.08 -5.12
N ALA A 212 -9.75 -8.36 -6.24
CA ALA A 212 -10.81 -7.99 -7.18
C ALA A 212 -11.35 -9.18 -7.98
N LEU A 213 -10.52 -10.21 -8.15
CA LEU A 213 -10.85 -11.38 -8.97
C LEU A 213 -11.49 -12.52 -8.17
N LEU A 214 -11.60 -12.40 -6.84
CA LEU A 214 -12.27 -13.40 -6.02
C LEU A 214 -13.75 -13.50 -6.40
N GLU A 215 -14.24 -14.72 -6.53
CA GLU A 215 -15.65 -15.00 -6.83
C GLU A 215 -16.55 -14.71 -5.62
N THR A 216 -16.03 -14.95 -4.42
CA THR A 216 -16.76 -14.79 -3.16
C THR A 216 -16.14 -13.68 -2.34
N PRO A 217 -16.94 -12.75 -1.82
CA PRO A 217 -16.46 -11.70 -0.92
C PRO A 217 -15.83 -12.27 0.35
N VAL A 218 -14.78 -11.61 0.82
CA VAL A 218 -14.01 -12.04 2.00
C VAL A 218 -14.06 -10.95 3.07
N ASN A 219 -14.55 -11.30 4.26
CA ASN A 219 -14.55 -10.43 5.43
C ASN A 219 -13.47 -10.89 6.41
N LYS A 220 -12.22 -10.48 6.19
CA LYS A 220 -11.09 -10.95 7.01
C LYS A 220 -9.90 -9.99 6.92
N VAL A 221 -9.10 -9.99 8.01
CA VAL A 221 -7.82 -9.28 8.10
C VAL A 221 -6.69 -10.25 7.79
N PHE A 222 -5.79 -9.86 6.90
CA PHE A 222 -4.59 -10.61 6.53
C PHE A 222 -3.35 -9.76 6.72
N ASP A 223 -2.29 -10.35 7.26
CA ASP A 223 -0.97 -9.77 7.28
C ASP A 223 -0.19 -10.28 6.06
N ILE A 224 0.31 -9.37 5.22
CA ILE A 224 1.09 -9.68 4.03
C ILE A 224 2.54 -9.21 4.19
N GLY A 225 3.48 -10.08 3.87
CA GLY A 225 4.92 -9.82 3.91
C GLY A 225 5.62 -10.57 2.78
N GLY A 226 6.86 -10.19 2.50
CA GLY A 226 7.72 -10.92 1.57
C GLY A 226 8.25 -12.23 2.19
N PRO A 227 9.23 -12.89 1.57
CA PRO A 227 9.78 -14.15 2.08
C PRO A 227 10.75 -13.98 3.26
N GLU A 228 11.17 -12.75 3.58
CA GLU A 228 12.22 -12.48 4.56
C GLU A 228 11.76 -11.54 5.68
N VAL A 229 12.13 -11.87 6.92
CA VAL A 229 12.03 -10.96 8.07
C VAL A 229 13.43 -10.43 8.38
N LEU A 230 13.61 -9.12 8.35
CA LEU A 230 14.89 -8.43 8.48
C LEU A 230 14.79 -7.28 9.48
N THR A 231 15.91 -6.89 10.07
CA THR A 231 16.00 -5.59 10.75
C THR A 231 16.14 -4.46 9.73
N TYR A 232 15.79 -3.24 10.14
CA TYR A 232 16.02 -2.09 9.27
C TYR A 232 17.52 -1.90 8.95
N ALA A 233 18.40 -2.25 9.92
CA ALA A 233 19.85 -2.27 9.72
C ALA A 233 20.27 -3.28 8.64
N ASP A 234 19.71 -4.49 8.63
CA ASP A 234 20.00 -5.50 7.60
C ASP A 234 19.57 -5.01 6.21
N MET A 235 18.40 -4.37 6.13
CA MET A 235 17.93 -3.78 4.88
C MET A 235 18.88 -2.69 4.37
N MET A 236 19.41 -1.83 5.26
CA MET A 236 20.43 -0.83 4.89
C MET A 236 21.72 -1.48 4.39
N GLN A 237 22.19 -2.57 5.02
CA GLN A 237 23.37 -3.29 4.56
C GLN A 237 23.14 -3.97 3.20
N LYS A 238 21.99 -4.63 3.01
CA LYS A 238 21.61 -5.20 1.71
C LYS A 238 21.57 -4.12 0.62
N PHE A 239 20.95 -2.98 0.89
CA PHE A 239 20.92 -1.85 -0.03
C PHE A 239 22.33 -1.34 -0.36
N ALA A 240 23.19 -1.15 0.64
CA ALA A 240 24.57 -0.71 0.43
C ALA A 240 25.34 -1.67 -0.49
N GLN A 241 25.21 -2.97 -0.27
CA GLN A 241 25.82 -4.00 -1.09
C GLN A 241 25.35 -3.94 -2.55
N LEU A 242 24.03 -3.87 -2.77
CA LEU A 242 23.42 -3.82 -4.11
C LEU A 242 23.77 -2.54 -4.86
N SER A 243 24.01 -1.44 -4.14
CA SER A 243 24.39 -0.14 -4.71
C SER A 243 25.93 0.03 -4.86
N GLY A 244 26.74 -1.02 -4.65
CA GLY A 244 28.21 -0.94 -4.73
C GLY A 244 28.85 -0.07 -3.64
N LEU A 245 28.13 0.21 -2.56
CA LEU A 245 28.62 1.03 -1.46
C LEU A 245 29.38 0.17 -0.43
N LYS A 246 30.37 0.78 0.26
CA LYS A 246 31.04 0.11 1.38
C LYS A 246 30.02 -0.22 2.48
N LYS A 247 30.30 -1.28 3.25
CA LYS A 247 29.52 -1.67 4.44
C LYS A 247 29.30 -0.45 5.35
N ARG A 248 28.04 -0.21 5.78
CA ARG A 248 27.71 0.90 6.66
C ARG A 248 28.06 0.60 8.10
N ILE A 249 28.68 1.55 8.78
CA ILE A 249 28.99 1.44 10.23
C ILE A 249 27.79 1.98 10.98
N ILE A 250 27.05 1.09 11.67
CA ILE A 250 25.86 1.45 12.43
C ILE A 250 26.18 1.41 13.92
N VAL A 251 26.24 2.58 14.55
CA VAL A 251 26.51 2.75 15.97
C VAL A 251 25.21 3.04 16.71
N LYS A 252 24.82 2.17 17.63
CA LYS A 252 23.60 2.31 18.42
C LYS A 252 23.77 3.34 19.52
N ILE A 253 22.88 4.34 19.58
CA ILE A 253 22.82 5.32 20.67
C ILE A 253 21.51 5.15 21.45
N PRO A 254 21.56 4.96 22.78
CA PRO A 254 20.37 4.68 23.57
C PRO A 254 19.40 5.88 23.73
N VAL A 255 19.82 7.10 23.40
CA VAL A 255 19.17 8.38 23.83
C VAL A 255 18.37 9.09 22.72
N LEU A 256 18.33 8.59 21.48
CA LEU A 256 17.58 9.27 20.43
C LEU A 256 16.08 9.00 20.55
N THR A 257 15.32 10.04 20.90
CA THR A 257 13.85 10.00 20.90
C THR A 257 13.31 9.94 19.45
N PRO A 258 12.09 9.43 19.22
CA PRO A 258 11.48 9.40 17.89
C PRO A 258 11.39 10.79 17.23
N ASN A 259 11.15 11.83 18.01
CA ASN A 259 11.05 13.22 17.53
C ASN A 259 12.41 13.73 17.01
N LEU A 260 13.49 13.53 17.75
CA LEU A 260 14.84 13.89 17.31
C LEU A 260 15.26 13.09 16.08
N SER A 261 14.92 11.79 16.03
CA SER A 261 15.19 10.93 14.88
C SER A 261 14.48 11.42 13.61
N SER A 262 13.21 11.86 13.70
CA SER A 262 12.45 12.33 12.55
C SER A 262 12.94 13.67 12.01
N LEU A 263 13.38 14.58 12.89
CA LEU A 263 14.00 15.86 12.49
C LEU A 263 15.32 15.62 11.75
N TRP A 264 16.15 14.72 12.28
CA TRP A 264 17.41 14.36 11.67
C TRP A 264 17.23 13.70 10.30
N ILE A 265 16.25 12.81 10.15
CA ILE A 265 15.92 12.19 8.87
C ILE A 265 15.47 13.25 7.85
N GLY A 266 14.63 14.21 8.25
CA GLY A 266 14.22 15.32 7.38
C GLY A 266 15.39 16.20 6.92
N LEU A 267 16.46 16.31 7.73
CA LEU A 267 17.68 17.02 7.35
C LEU A 267 18.55 16.24 6.37
N VAL A 268 18.61 14.92 6.52
CA VAL A 268 19.51 14.04 5.77
C VAL A 268 18.86 13.47 4.52
N THR A 269 17.54 13.46 4.43
CA THR A 269 16.80 12.90 3.28
C THR A 269 15.90 13.95 2.64
N PRO A 270 15.57 13.86 1.35
CA PRO A 270 14.57 14.73 0.72
C PRO A 270 13.12 14.35 1.09
N VAL A 271 12.94 13.35 1.95
CA VAL A 271 11.61 12.95 2.42
C VAL A 271 11.05 14.04 3.34
N PRO A 272 9.89 14.62 3.03
CA PRO A 272 9.29 15.65 3.88
C PRO A 272 9.14 15.15 5.32
N THR A 273 9.46 16.00 6.29
CA THR A 273 9.39 15.64 7.73
C THR A 273 7.99 15.16 8.15
N ALA A 274 6.95 15.68 7.49
CA ALA A 274 5.58 15.24 7.68
C ALA A 274 5.36 13.75 7.35
N LEU A 275 6.07 13.22 6.35
CA LEU A 275 6.06 11.78 6.00
C LEU A 275 7.07 10.98 6.83
N ALA A 276 8.25 11.54 7.10
CA ALA A 276 9.30 10.85 7.84
C ALA A 276 8.87 10.50 9.28
N ARG A 277 8.15 11.42 9.96
CA ARG A 277 7.72 11.20 11.36
C ARG A 277 6.81 9.99 11.54
N PRO A 278 5.71 9.78 10.79
CA PRO A 278 4.89 8.57 10.85
C PRO A 278 5.67 7.29 10.50
N LEU A 279 6.53 7.35 9.47
CA LEU A 279 7.33 6.21 9.05
C LEU A 279 8.31 5.76 10.15
N VAL A 280 9.03 6.70 10.76
CA VAL A 280 9.90 6.40 11.92
C VAL A 280 9.09 5.87 13.09
N GLY A 281 7.93 6.49 13.36
CA GLY A 281 7.01 6.04 14.40
C GLY A 281 6.62 4.58 14.22
N SER A 282 6.39 4.14 12.99
CA SER A 282 6.03 2.75 12.68
C SER A 282 7.18 1.75 12.89
N LEU A 283 8.44 2.20 12.90
CA LEU A 283 9.60 1.35 13.11
C LEU A 283 9.98 1.17 14.61
N ILE A 284 9.32 1.88 15.51
CA ILE A 284 9.62 1.82 16.96
C ILE A 284 9.22 0.46 17.54
N SER A 285 8.19 -0.18 17.00
CA SER A 285 7.76 -1.54 17.32
C SER A 285 8.14 -2.52 16.20
N GLU A 286 8.13 -3.80 16.51
CA GLU A 286 8.30 -4.83 15.47
C GLU A 286 7.08 -4.85 14.55
N VAL A 287 7.32 -4.93 13.24
CA VAL A 287 6.30 -4.96 12.20
C VAL A 287 6.46 -6.25 11.40
N VAL A 288 6.06 -7.37 12.01
CA VAL A 288 6.16 -8.71 11.45
C VAL A 288 4.77 -9.28 11.25
N ALA A 289 4.54 -9.89 10.08
CA ALA A 289 3.27 -10.55 9.76
C ALA A 289 3.00 -11.71 10.72
N ASP A 290 1.78 -11.79 11.22
CA ASP A 290 1.31 -12.90 12.06
C ASP A 290 0.96 -14.10 11.16
N PRO A 291 1.62 -15.26 11.32
CA PRO A 291 1.30 -16.46 10.54
C PRO A 291 -0.16 -16.90 10.63
N ALA A 292 -0.83 -16.62 11.76
CA ALA A 292 -2.24 -16.92 11.94
C ALA A 292 -3.18 -16.08 11.05
N LYS A 293 -2.67 -14.95 10.54
CA LYS A 293 -3.35 -14.06 9.60
C LYS A 293 -2.85 -14.22 8.17
N SER A 294 -2.26 -15.36 7.84
CA SER A 294 -1.76 -15.63 6.48
C SER A 294 -2.89 -15.60 5.44
N ILE A 295 -2.60 -15.01 4.28
CA ILE A 295 -3.52 -14.94 3.15
C ILE A 295 -3.51 -16.21 2.28
N GLY A 296 -2.54 -17.10 2.45
CA GLY A 296 -2.27 -18.23 1.54
C GLY A 296 -3.43 -19.21 1.32
N ALA A 297 -4.36 -19.32 2.27
CA ALA A 297 -5.57 -20.12 2.10
C ALA A 297 -6.66 -19.45 1.24
N THR A 298 -6.57 -18.11 1.04
CA THR A 298 -7.55 -17.31 0.31
C THR A 298 -7.03 -16.91 -1.08
N ILE A 299 -5.77 -16.51 -1.16
CA ILE A 299 -5.08 -16.16 -2.40
C ILE A 299 -3.79 -16.96 -2.45
N ALA A 300 -3.62 -17.77 -3.48
CA ALA A 300 -2.40 -18.54 -3.71
C ALA A 300 -1.19 -17.60 -3.92
N LEU A 301 0.00 -18.13 -3.71
CA LEU A 301 1.23 -17.39 -4.03
C LEU A 301 1.32 -17.15 -5.56
N PRO A 302 1.95 -16.05 -6.00
CA PRO A 302 2.23 -15.86 -7.42
C PRO A 302 3.18 -16.95 -7.95
N ASP A 303 3.14 -17.19 -9.26
CA ASP A 303 4.07 -18.09 -9.91
C ASP A 303 5.52 -17.65 -9.64
N GLY A 304 6.33 -18.58 -9.18
CA GLY A 304 7.72 -18.31 -8.75
C GLY A 304 7.86 -17.78 -7.32
N GLY A 305 6.74 -17.68 -6.57
CA GLY A 305 6.73 -17.21 -5.18
C GLY A 305 6.83 -15.69 -5.03
N LEU A 306 6.93 -15.25 -3.77
CA LEU A 306 7.09 -13.83 -3.44
C LEU A 306 8.50 -13.34 -3.73
N THR A 307 8.61 -12.06 -4.05
CA THR A 307 9.88 -11.41 -4.40
C THR A 307 10.74 -11.20 -3.16
N ASP A 308 11.96 -11.71 -3.15
CA ASP A 308 12.92 -11.45 -2.10
C ASP A 308 13.36 -9.97 -2.06
N VAL A 309 13.90 -9.54 -0.91
CA VAL A 309 14.25 -8.14 -0.66
C VAL A 309 15.35 -7.64 -1.60
N SER A 310 16.33 -8.47 -1.94
CA SER A 310 17.42 -8.09 -2.84
C SER A 310 16.91 -7.85 -4.26
N THR A 311 16.07 -8.74 -4.76
CA THR A 311 15.39 -8.59 -6.07
C THR A 311 14.49 -7.36 -6.09
N ALA A 312 13.68 -7.15 -5.04
CA ALA A 312 12.81 -5.98 -4.92
C ALA A 312 13.61 -4.65 -4.96
N MET A 313 14.72 -4.58 -4.22
CA MET A 313 15.61 -3.41 -4.22
C MET A 313 16.29 -3.19 -5.57
N THR A 314 16.76 -4.26 -6.22
CA THR A 314 17.39 -4.19 -7.55
C THR A 314 16.41 -3.66 -8.60
N LEU A 315 15.17 -4.15 -8.59
CA LEU A 315 14.12 -3.67 -9.48
C LEU A 315 13.75 -2.20 -9.21
N ALA A 316 13.76 -1.78 -7.94
CA ALA A 316 13.52 -0.39 -7.58
C ALA A 316 14.66 0.54 -8.06
N LEU A 317 15.91 0.10 -7.89
CA LEU A 317 17.10 0.85 -8.33
C LEU A 317 17.17 0.99 -9.86
N SER A 318 16.85 -0.06 -10.61
CA SER A 318 16.85 0.00 -12.09
C SER A 318 15.89 1.04 -12.65
N LYS A 319 14.70 1.20 -12.02
CA LYS A 319 13.74 2.23 -12.41
C LYS A 319 14.19 3.65 -12.08
N ILE A 320 14.91 3.83 -10.97
CA ILE A 320 15.46 5.14 -10.59
C ILE A 320 16.55 5.55 -11.58
N SER A 321 17.43 4.62 -11.96
CA SER A 321 18.51 4.89 -12.93
C SER A 321 17.95 5.25 -14.31
N ALA A 322 16.89 4.59 -14.75
CA ALA A 322 16.23 4.90 -16.02
C ALA A 322 15.63 6.31 -16.07
N HIS A 323 15.09 6.80 -14.94
CA HIS A 323 14.51 8.17 -14.85
C HIS A 323 15.58 9.27 -14.67
N SER A 324 16.79 8.92 -14.25
CA SER A 324 17.88 9.88 -14.10
C SER A 324 18.66 10.10 -15.41
N VAL A 325 18.33 9.39 -16.47
CA VAL A 325 18.94 9.49 -17.82
C VAL A 325 18.04 10.25 -18.80
N GLU A 326 16.80 10.56 -18.41
CA GLU A 326 15.91 11.51 -19.11
C GLU A 326 16.02 12.91 -18.47
#